data_3c9519434404b85c2ab2b4165eb01f96
#
_entry.id   3c9519434404b85c2ab2b4165eb01f96
#
_cell.length_a   1.000
_cell.length_b   1.000
_cell.length_c   1.000
_cell.angle_alpha   90.00
_cell.angle_beta   90.00
_cell.angle_gamma   90.00
#
_symmetry.space_group_name_H-M   'P 1'
#
loop_
_entity.id
_entity.type
_entity.pdbx_description
1 polymer ?
#
loop_
_entity_poly.entity_id
_entity_poly.type
_entity_poly.pdbx_seq_one_letter_code
_entity_poly.pdbx_strand_id
1 'polypeptide(L)'
;MAKHSTPRRRSGKHWVGTLLTAGAVVACMGLLLRFLPVGTIPTGGDEPSDSAVSSTEPAASSVPEPEPEPVVETLRFSATGDDLIHSPIYKQAARRAASGQQYDFDYCYAQVAPFYAQQDINWINQETLCSDELEPSSYPCFSTPGDCARALYRAGIRVFSLSNNHTYDKGAAGLAATLRFWESMPEDVVTTGLWRGTDDYSRIPLQTVNGVTIAYLSYTEHTNGIPTSSSMPANVIYTSQTDVIEQQVRAAHQQADFVIVGVHWGVEDSHTIVDGQRTLAQQLADWGADVIVGTHPHVLQDAQWLSAADGRQTFVAYSLGNFLSTQNRPDQLVGAILNLQLQKTTEPDGTVQCAVLEPKLLPTVTHYDAGKSNVRTYLFRNYTQELAKQHGVRAKHSDFSLDTVQKIAQNNISSDFLELT
;
A
#
# COMPACT_ATOMS: atom_id res chain seq x y z
N MET A 1 37.04 -49.45 16.85
CA MET A 1 37.30 -50.45 15.81
C MET A 1 36.49 -50.13 14.60
N ALA A 2 37.15 -49.72 13.64
CA ALA A 2 37.06 -49.60 12.24
C ALA A 2 36.02 -50.46 11.49
N LYS A 3 35.34 -49.86 10.48
CA LYS A 3 35.60 -50.20 9.10
C LYS A 3 34.87 -49.20 8.13
N HIS A 4 35.71 -48.57 7.34
CA HIS A 4 35.41 -47.87 6.11
C HIS A 4 34.70 -48.71 5.06
N SER A 5 33.86 -48.12 4.23
CA SER A 5 33.85 -48.41 2.79
C SER A 5 33.22 -47.26 2.00
N THR A 6 34.00 -46.63 1.20
CA THR A 6 33.71 -45.67 0.12
C THR A 6 33.50 -46.42 -1.20
N PRO A 7 33.34 -45.70 -2.33
CA PRO A 7 32.15 -45.71 -3.14
C PRO A 7 32.42 -46.28 -4.56
N ARG A 8 31.42 -46.41 -5.39
CA ARG A 8 31.61 -46.66 -6.82
C ARG A 8 30.93 -45.61 -7.70
N ARG A 9 31.78 -44.83 -8.36
CA ARG A 9 31.48 -44.09 -9.61
C ARG A 9 30.98 -45.07 -10.68
N ARG A 10 29.92 -44.63 -11.40
CA ARG A 10 29.71 -45.06 -12.81
C ARG A 10 29.40 -43.84 -13.67
N SER A 11 30.22 -43.76 -14.68
CA SER A 11 30.28 -42.80 -15.77
C SER A 11 29.19 -43.05 -16.83
N GLY A 12 28.75 -41.95 -17.42
CA GLY A 12 28.67 -41.77 -18.85
C GLY A 12 27.43 -42.22 -19.60
N LYS A 13 26.76 -41.22 -20.21
CA LYS A 13 26.74 -41.16 -21.68
C LYS A 13 26.05 -39.90 -22.15
N HIS A 14 26.79 -39.16 -22.94
CA HIS A 14 26.33 -38.09 -23.82
C HIS A 14 25.21 -38.56 -24.75
N TRP A 15 24.22 -37.72 -24.97
CA TRP A 15 23.50 -37.65 -26.23
C TRP A 15 23.35 -36.20 -26.66
N VAL A 16 24.03 -35.89 -27.75
CA VAL A 16 23.93 -34.67 -28.55
C VAL A 16 22.81 -34.94 -29.55
N GLY A 17 21.91 -34.05 -29.66
CA GLY A 17 20.87 -34.06 -30.70
C GLY A 17 20.61 -32.63 -31.14
N THR A 18 21.19 -32.30 -32.27
CA THR A 18 21.22 -31.03 -32.96
C THR A 18 20.04 -30.88 -33.93
N LEU A 19 19.64 -29.62 -34.19
CA LEU A 19 19.04 -29.09 -35.43
C LEU A 19 17.53 -29.32 -35.62
N LEU A 20 16.73 -28.42 -36.18
CA LEU A 20 16.86 -27.33 -37.15
C LEU A 20 15.55 -26.53 -37.17
N THR A 21 15.63 -25.26 -37.28
CA THR A 21 15.28 -24.31 -38.34
C THR A 21 13.86 -23.80 -38.48
N ALA A 22 13.89 -22.48 -38.67
CA ALA A 22 13.17 -21.61 -39.61
C ALA A 22 11.81 -21.13 -39.08
N GLY A 23 11.52 -19.87 -38.88
CA GLY A 23 11.76 -18.74 -39.77
C GLY A 23 10.47 -18.35 -40.48
N ALA A 24 9.77 -17.32 -40.01
CA ALA A 24 8.95 -16.52 -40.91
C ALA A 24 8.61 -15.16 -40.26
N VAL A 25 9.29 -14.14 -40.73
CA VAL A 25 8.91 -12.73 -40.64
C VAL A 25 7.83 -12.49 -41.67
N VAL A 26 6.71 -11.91 -41.28
CA VAL A 26 5.80 -11.24 -42.23
C VAL A 26 5.49 -9.86 -41.71
N ALA A 27 6.15 -8.90 -42.33
CA ALA A 27 5.77 -7.50 -42.28
C ALA A 27 4.59 -7.27 -43.23
N CYS A 28 3.52 -6.62 -42.76
CA CYS A 28 2.53 -6.03 -43.63
C CYS A 28 2.42 -4.55 -43.31
N MET A 29 3.16 -3.76 -44.07
CA MET A 29 2.89 -2.34 -44.32
C MET A 29 1.75 -2.24 -45.31
N GLY A 30 0.61 -1.67 -44.96
CA GLY A 30 -0.49 -1.37 -45.84
C GLY A 30 -0.66 0.14 -45.96
N LEU A 31 -0.03 0.72 -46.98
CA LEU A 31 -0.22 2.07 -47.44
C LEU A 31 -1.53 2.12 -48.25
N LEU A 32 -2.48 2.98 -47.88
CA LEU A 32 -3.65 3.31 -48.68
C LEU A 32 -3.65 4.78 -49.02
N LEU A 33 -3.04 5.07 -50.18
CA LEU A 33 -3.26 6.29 -50.97
C LEU A 33 -4.61 6.17 -51.71
N ARG A 34 -5.51 7.09 -51.48
CA ARG A 34 -6.69 7.27 -52.32
C ARG A 34 -6.54 8.55 -53.16
N PHE A 35 -6.58 8.32 -54.47
CA PHE A 35 -6.57 9.30 -55.57
C PHE A 35 -7.84 10.13 -55.58
N LEU A 36 -7.67 11.44 -55.91
CA LEU A 36 -8.71 12.36 -56.34
C LEU A 36 -8.88 12.25 -57.86
N PRO A 37 -10.10 12.35 -58.42
CA PRO A 37 -10.25 12.48 -59.84
C PRO A 37 -10.28 13.97 -60.27
N VAL A 38 -9.52 14.24 -61.34
CA VAL A 38 -9.51 15.47 -62.10
C VAL A 38 -10.76 15.53 -62.96
N GLY A 39 -11.50 16.61 -62.92
CA GLY A 39 -12.63 16.90 -63.80
C GLY A 39 -12.41 18.23 -64.52
N THR A 40 -12.57 18.18 -65.82
CA THR A 40 -12.31 19.12 -66.91
C THR A 40 -13.12 20.39 -66.89
N ILE A 41 -12.46 21.44 -67.37
CA ILE A 41 -13.01 22.76 -67.72
C ILE A 41 -13.81 22.67 -69.02
N PRO A 42 -14.85 23.49 -69.18
CA PRO A 42 -15.06 24.19 -70.49
C PRO A 42 -15.15 25.70 -70.33
N THR A 43 -14.61 26.33 -71.37
CA THR A 43 -14.49 27.74 -71.72
C THR A 43 -15.82 28.36 -72.19
N GLY A 44 -15.94 29.65 -71.97
CA GLY A 44 -16.70 30.51 -72.88
C GLY A 44 -17.55 31.58 -72.24
N GLY A 45 -17.17 32.85 -72.44
CA GLY A 45 -18.03 33.87 -73.00
C GLY A 45 -18.51 35.02 -72.11
N ASP A 46 -17.92 36.22 -72.34
CA ASP A 46 -18.50 37.51 -72.35
C ASP A 46 -18.83 38.31 -71.05
N GLU A 47 -18.09 39.39 -70.91
CA GLU A 47 -18.41 40.58 -70.11
C GLU A 47 -19.63 41.40 -70.69
N PRO A 48 -20.27 42.30 -69.91
CA PRO A 48 -19.60 43.51 -69.44
C PRO A 48 -20.06 44.13 -68.10
N SER A 49 -19.13 44.92 -67.57
CA SER A 49 -19.22 46.14 -66.73
C SER A 49 -20.47 46.41 -65.87
N ASP A 50 -20.34 46.61 -64.56
CA ASP A 50 -20.43 47.95 -63.95
C ASP A 50 -20.20 47.94 -62.42
N SER A 51 -19.54 49.03 -61.98
CA SER A 51 -19.67 49.68 -60.69
C SER A 51 -19.15 49.03 -59.42
N ALA A 52 -18.00 49.51 -58.99
CA ALA A 52 -17.43 49.45 -57.69
C ALA A 52 -18.37 49.96 -56.60
N VAL A 53 -18.60 49.10 -55.60
CA VAL A 53 -18.86 49.49 -54.18
C VAL A 53 -17.89 48.77 -53.28
N SER A 54 -16.89 49.50 -52.82
CA SER A 54 -15.95 49.07 -51.80
C SER A 54 -16.69 48.99 -50.45
N SER A 55 -17.11 47.82 -50.06
CA SER A 55 -17.46 47.51 -48.67
C SER A 55 -16.24 46.87 -48.00
N THR A 56 -15.48 47.67 -47.26
CA THR A 56 -14.51 47.19 -46.29
C THR A 56 -15.28 46.48 -45.19
N GLU A 57 -15.36 45.13 -45.23
CA GLU A 57 -15.65 44.29 -44.03
C GLU A 57 -14.56 44.54 -43.01
N PRO A 58 -14.92 44.82 -41.75
CA PRO A 58 -13.93 44.87 -40.69
C PRO A 58 -13.38 43.45 -40.52
N ALA A 59 -12.06 43.32 -40.64
CA ALA A 59 -11.36 42.08 -40.29
C ALA A 59 -11.84 41.59 -38.91
N ALA A 60 -12.48 40.44 -38.88
CA ALA A 60 -12.83 39.76 -37.64
C ALA A 60 -11.54 39.59 -36.87
N SER A 61 -11.42 40.31 -35.74
CA SER A 61 -10.38 40.08 -34.73
C SER A 61 -10.54 38.66 -34.25
N SER A 62 -9.68 37.76 -34.69
CA SER A 62 -9.59 36.40 -34.13
C SER A 62 -9.15 36.59 -32.68
N VAL A 63 -10.10 36.45 -31.73
CA VAL A 63 -9.79 36.24 -30.33
C VAL A 63 -8.96 34.94 -30.30
N PRO A 64 -7.74 34.96 -29.76
CA PRO A 64 -6.96 33.72 -29.62
C PRO A 64 -7.82 32.70 -28.88
N GLU A 65 -7.90 31.51 -29.43
CA GLU A 65 -8.49 30.36 -28.71
C GLU A 65 -7.70 30.17 -27.41
N PRO A 66 -8.37 30.06 -26.24
CA PRO A 66 -7.66 29.87 -24.98
C PRO A 66 -6.77 28.64 -25.07
N GLU A 67 -5.52 28.76 -24.65
CA GLU A 67 -4.62 27.63 -24.57
C GLU A 67 -5.24 26.58 -23.66
N PRO A 68 -5.17 25.28 -24.01
CA PRO A 68 -5.71 24.23 -23.16
C PRO A 68 -5.01 24.22 -21.80
N GLU A 69 -5.80 24.12 -20.72
CA GLU A 69 -5.28 24.10 -19.36
C GLU A 69 -4.83 22.67 -18.96
N PRO A 70 -3.83 22.52 -18.04
CA PRO A 70 -3.46 21.23 -17.48
C PRO A 70 -4.64 20.54 -16.79
N VAL A 71 -4.72 19.22 -16.91
CA VAL A 71 -5.66 18.39 -16.16
C VAL A 71 -4.99 17.95 -14.86
N VAL A 72 -5.59 18.31 -13.72
CA VAL A 72 -5.08 17.98 -12.38
C VAL A 72 -6.03 16.98 -11.70
N GLU A 73 -5.53 15.80 -11.39
CA GLU A 73 -6.22 14.73 -10.67
C GLU A 73 -5.56 14.59 -9.29
N THR A 74 -6.35 14.57 -8.22
CA THR A 74 -5.84 14.50 -6.83
C THR A 74 -6.60 13.45 -6.07
N LEU A 75 -5.85 12.60 -5.33
CA LEU A 75 -6.37 11.60 -4.40
C LEU A 75 -5.92 11.91 -2.97
N ARG A 76 -6.83 11.72 -2.02
CA ARG A 76 -6.51 11.67 -0.59
C ARG A 76 -6.19 10.22 -0.23
N PHE A 77 -4.96 9.99 0.19
CA PHE A 77 -4.44 8.69 0.57
C PHE A 77 -4.16 8.66 2.08
N SER A 78 -4.53 7.56 2.74
CA SER A 78 -4.08 7.30 4.09
C SER A 78 -3.48 5.90 4.24
N ALA A 79 -2.50 5.79 5.15
CA ALA A 79 -1.94 4.51 5.55
C ALA A 79 -1.90 4.39 7.08
N THR A 80 -2.13 3.17 7.55
CA THR A 80 -2.30 2.86 8.97
C THR A 80 -1.37 1.71 9.37
N GLY A 81 -0.84 1.74 10.60
CA GLY A 81 0.12 0.76 11.12
C GLY A 81 -0.48 -0.62 11.40
N ASP A 82 0.04 -1.26 12.45
CA ASP A 82 -0.18 -2.67 12.75
C ASP A 82 -1.56 -2.95 13.35
N ASP A 83 -2.40 -3.71 12.61
CA ASP A 83 -3.65 -4.27 13.13
C ASP A 83 -3.37 -5.64 13.74
N LEU A 84 -3.06 -5.65 15.05
CA LEU A 84 -2.58 -6.82 15.79
C LEU A 84 -3.67 -7.38 16.72
N ILE A 85 -4.42 -8.37 16.25
CA ILE A 85 -5.64 -8.84 16.92
C ILE A 85 -5.35 -9.84 18.04
N HIS A 86 -5.14 -9.34 19.23
CA HIS A 86 -4.97 -10.14 20.45
C HIS A 86 -6.29 -10.72 20.95
N SER A 87 -6.18 -11.76 21.82
CA SER A 87 -7.36 -12.46 22.34
C SER A 87 -8.41 -11.59 23.05
N PRO A 88 -8.08 -10.51 23.77
CA PRO A 88 -9.11 -9.64 24.33
C PRO A 88 -9.99 -9.00 23.25
N ILE A 89 -9.44 -8.72 22.05
CA ILE A 89 -10.16 -8.05 20.96
C ILE A 89 -11.20 -9.00 20.38
N TYR A 90 -10.80 -10.18 19.84
CA TYR A 90 -11.76 -11.08 19.22
C TYR A 90 -12.77 -11.68 20.22
N LYS A 91 -12.38 -11.88 21.49
CA LYS A 91 -13.31 -12.32 22.52
C LYS A 91 -14.39 -11.29 22.82
N GLN A 92 -14.08 -10.00 22.70
CA GLN A 92 -15.06 -8.94 22.86
C GLN A 92 -15.94 -8.80 21.62
N ALA A 93 -15.36 -8.94 20.43
CA ALA A 93 -16.11 -8.99 19.19
C ALA A 93 -17.17 -10.11 19.20
N ALA A 94 -16.81 -11.31 19.71
CA ALA A 94 -17.75 -12.40 19.89
C ALA A 94 -18.88 -12.05 20.88
N ARG A 95 -18.60 -11.34 21.97
CA ARG A 95 -19.63 -10.93 22.95
C ARG A 95 -20.56 -9.83 22.45
N ARG A 96 -20.12 -9.01 21.48
CA ARG A 96 -20.92 -7.94 20.85
C ARG A 96 -21.74 -8.42 19.68
N ALA A 97 -21.38 -9.58 19.12
CA ALA A 97 -22.05 -10.11 17.94
C ALA A 97 -23.56 -10.22 18.15
N ALA A 98 -24.34 -9.70 17.20
CA ALA A 98 -25.79 -9.84 17.17
C ALA A 98 -26.20 -11.28 16.80
N SER A 99 -27.49 -11.61 16.98
CA SER A 99 -28.00 -12.91 16.58
C SER A 99 -27.71 -13.19 15.09
N GLY A 100 -27.08 -14.34 14.83
CA GLY A 100 -26.67 -14.74 13.47
C GLY A 100 -25.28 -14.25 13.02
N GLN A 101 -24.57 -13.48 13.84
CA GLN A 101 -23.17 -13.10 13.65
C GLN A 101 -22.28 -13.86 14.62
N GLN A 102 -21.02 -14.15 14.22
CA GLN A 102 -20.03 -14.75 15.13
C GLN A 102 -19.21 -13.69 15.85
N TYR A 103 -18.84 -12.59 15.16
CA TYR A 103 -18.03 -11.52 15.68
C TYR A 103 -18.51 -10.15 15.19
N ASP A 104 -18.43 -9.13 16.06
CA ASP A 104 -18.63 -7.72 15.74
C ASP A 104 -17.36 -6.92 16.12
N PHE A 105 -16.56 -6.60 15.10
CA PHE A 105 -15.36 -5.76 15.22
C PHE A 105 -15.64 -4.29 14.91
N ASP A 106 -16.83 -3.89 14.46
CA ASP A 106 -17.12 -2.49 14.07
C ASP A 106 -16.83 -1.52 15.21
N TYR A 107 -17.09 -1.94 16.45
CA TYR A 107 -16.78 -1.15 17.64
C TYR A 107 -15.30 -0.74 17.73
N CYS A 108 -14.37 -1.59 17.29
CA CYS A 108 -12.94 -1.32 17.36
C CYS A 108 -12.54 -0.13 16.49
N TYR A 109 -13.22 0.08 15.39
CA TYR A 109 -12.88 1.04 14.34
C TYR A 109 -13.84 2.23 14.24
N ALA A 110 -14.96 2.21 14.96
CA ALA A 110 -16.03 3.20 14.87
C ALA A 110 -15.56 4.65 15.07
N GLN A 111 -14.51 4.88 15.88
CA GLN A 111 -14.03 6.22 16.18
C GLN A 111 -13.11 6.81 15.09
N VAL A 112 -12.57 5.96 14.21
CA VAL A 112 -11.69 6.36 13.10
C VAL A 112 -12.39 6.23 11.73
N ALA A 113 -13.48 5.47 11.62
CA ALA A 113 -14.24 5.31 10.39
C ALA A 113 -14.69 6.64 9.74
N PRO A 114 -15.11 7.70 10.49
CA PRO A 114 -15.42 8.98 9.88
C PRO A 114 -14.24 9.68 9.22
N PHE A 115 -13.00 9.41 9.64
CA PHE A 115 -11.80 9.89 8.97
C PHE A 115 -11.59 9.14 7.65
N TYR A 116 -11.66 7.82 7.67
CA TYR A 116 -11.48 7.01 6.47
C TYR A 116 -12.52 7.30 5.39
N ALA A 117 -13.74 7.62 5.77
CA ALA A 117 -14.81 8.01 4.84
C ALA A 117 -14.51 9.33 4.08
N GLN A 118 -13.52 10.10 4.51
CA GLN A 118 -13.08 11.32 3.84
C GLN A 118 -11.89 11.09 2.90
N GLN A 119 -11.32 9.89 2.91
CA GLN A 119 -10.19 9.53 2.06
C GLN A 119 -10.70 8.79 0.81
N ASP A 120 -9.94 8.88 -0.27
CA ASP A 120 -10.23 8.16 -1.50
C ASP A 120 -9.66 6.73 -1.45
N ILE A 121 -8.50 6.56 -0.77
CA ILE A 121 -7.85 5.27 -0.55
C ILE A 121 -7.32 5.18 0.89
N ASN A 122 -7.59 4.05 1.53
CA ASN A 122 -7.08 3.73 2.86
C ASN A 122 -6.33 2.39 2.84
N TRP A 123 -5.08 2.40 3.29
CA TRP A 123 -4.18 1.25 3.39
C TRP A 123 -3.94 0.87 4.85
N ILE A 124 -3.74 -0.44 5.14
CA ILE A 124 -3.41 -0.95 6.48
C ILE A 124 -2.44 -2.12 6.42
N ASN A 125 -1.57 -2.26 7.44
CA ASN A 125 -0.86 -3.51 7.70
C ASN A 125 -1.76 -4.45 8.52
N GLN A 126 -2.30 -5.49 7.86
CA GLN A 126 -3.03 -6.56 8.54
C GLN A 126 -2.03 -7.58 9.05
N GLU A 127 -1.57 -7.41 10.30
CA GLU A 127 -0.45 -8.18 10.82
C GLU A 127 -0.82 -9.61 11.23
N THR A 128 -2.10 -9.88 11.41
CA THR A 128 -2.57 -11.22 11.79
C THR A 128 -3.34 -11.90 10.67
N LEU A 129 -3.14 -13.21 10.52
CA LEU A 129 -3.86 -14.00 9.51
C LEU A 129 -5.38 -13.92 9.69
N CYS A 130 -6.09 -13.45 8.67
CA CYS A 130 -7.57 -13.44 8.65
C CYS A 130 -8.11 -14.68 7.95
N SER A 131 -9.09 -15.35 8.57
CA SER A 131 -9.74 -16.54 7.99
C SER A 131 -11.09 -16.82 8.64
N ASP A 132 -12.00 -17.42 7.88
CA ASP A 132 -13.28 -17.98 8.38
C ASP A 132 -13.15 -19.45 8.78
N GLU A 133 -12.02 -20.10 8.45
CA GLU A 133 -11.80 -21.53 8.62
C GLU A 133 -10.95 -21.89 9.84
N LEU A 134 -10.22 -20.92 10.40
CA LEU A 134 -9.29 -21.15 11.49
C LEU A 134 -9.90 -20.73 12.82
N GLU A 135 -9.65 -21.54 13.85
CA GLU A 135 -9.97 -21.14 15.22
C GLU A 135 -9.13 -19.91 15.63
N PRO A 136 -9.75 -18.88 16.22
CA PRO A 136 -9.05 -17.68 16.65
C PRO A 136 -7.99 -17.99 17.71
N SER A 137 -6.83 -17.41 17.52
CA SER A 137 -5.71 -17.52 18.46
C SER A 137 -4.93 -16.20 18.55
N SER A 138 -4.14 -16.09 19.62
CA SER A 138 -3.36 -14.90 19.94
C SER A 138 -1.87 -15.24 20.01
N TYR A 139 -1.06 -14.27 20.44
CA TYR A 139 0.38 -14.46 20.64
C TYR A 139 0.69 -15.83 21.29
N PRO A 140 1.73 -16.56 20.83
CA PRO A 140 2.71 -16.15 19.80
C PRO A 140 2.31 -16.46 18.35
N CYS A 141 1.25 -17.21 18.08
CA CYS A 141 0.83 -17.61 16.74
C CYS A 141 -0.63 -17.20 16.51
N PHE A 142 -0.81 -16.12 15.75
CA PHE A 142 -2.11 -15.49 15.55
C PHE A 142 -2.99 -16.19 14.52
N SER A 143 -4.28 -16.08 14.75
CA SER A 143 -5.35 -16.35 13.79
C SER A 143 -6.54 -15.48 14.15
N THR A 144 -7.03 -14.71 13.20
CA THR A 144 -8.06 -13.68 13.38
C THR A 144 -9.32 -14.07 12.59
N PRO A 145 -10.53 -13.95 13.18
CA PRO A 145 -11.76 -14.11 12.42
C PRO A 145 -11.82 -13.17 11.22
N GLY A 146 -12.27 -13.65 10.07
CA GLY A 146 -12.43 -12.86 8.85
C GLY A 146 -13.34 -11.63 9.02
N ASP A 147 -14.23 -11.65 9.99
CA ASP A 147 -15.08 -10.51 10.36
C ASP A 147 -14.29 -9.26 10.74
N CYS A 148 -13.03 -9.41 11.18
CA CYS A 148 -12.12 -8.29 11.43
C CYS A 148 -11.84 -7.51 10.15
N ALA A 149 -11.35 -8.17 9.11
CA ALA A 149 -11.07 -7.54 7.82
C ALA A 149 -12.36 -6.99 7.16
N ARG A 150 -13.50 -7.68 7.33
CA ARG A 150 -14.80 -7.16 6.87
C ARG A 150 -15.22 -5.89 7.62
N ALA A 151 -14.92 -5.78 8.91
CA ALA A 151 -15.16 -4.54 9.68
C ALA A 151 -14.25 -3.39 9.22
N LEU A 152 -12.97 -3.66 8.95
CA LEU A 152 -12.05 -2.69 8.35
C LEU A 152 -12.55 -2.25 6.96
N TYR A 153 -13.02 -3.18 6.13
CA TYR A 153 -13.64 -2.85 4.84
C TYR A 153 -14.85 -1.91 5.00
N ARG A 154 -15.76 -2.20 5.95
CA ARG A 154 -16.90 -1.30 6.27
C ARG A 154 -16.44 0.05 6.81
N ALA A 155 -15.34 0.10 7.54
CA ALA A 155 -14.73 1.35 8.01
C ALA A 155 -14.09 2.18 6.89
N GLY A 156 -13.86 1.60 5.70
CA GLY A 156 -13.31 2.30 4.53
C GLY A 156 -11.95 1.81 4.03
N ILE A 157 -11.35 0.81 4.70
CA ILE A 157 -10.07 0.24 4.23
C ILE A 157 -10.31 -0.56 2.94
N ARG A 158 -9.41 -0.38 1.96
CA ARG A 158 -9.45 -1.09 0.67
C ARG A 158 -8.15 -1.79 0.33
N VAL A 159 -7.02 -1.37 0.89
CA VAL A 159 -5.71 -1.92 0.60
C VAL A 159 -5.13 -2.56 1.86
N PHE A 160 -4.82 -3.86 1.78
CA PHE A 160 -4.30 -4.65 2.89
C PHE A 160 -2.91 -5.19 2.58
N SER A 161 -1.92 -4.81 3.39
CA SER A 161 -0.60 -5.42 3.41
C SER A 161 -0.66 -6.70 4.23
N LEU A 162 -0.19 -7.81 3.65
CA LEU A 162 -0.22 -9.13 4.24
C LEU A 162 1.20 -9.72 4.47
N SER A 163 2.24 -8.95 4.14
CA SER A 163 3.64 -9.36 4.30
C SER A 163 4.17 -8.83 5.63
N ASN A 164 4.27 -9.70 6.62
CA ASN A 164 4.74 -9.38 7.97
C ASN A 164 5.33 -10.61 8.67
N ASN A 165 5.82 -10.44 9.91
CA ASN A 165 6.42 -11.51 10.69
C ASN A 165 5.44 -12.64 11.06
N HIS A 166 4.12 -12.38 11.09
CA HIS A 166 3.06 -13.34 11.42
C HIS A 166 2.44 -14.05 10.22
N THR A 167 2.90 -13.77 9.00
CA THR A 167 2.33 -14.33 7.75
C THR A 167 2.27 -15.86 7.77
N TYR A 168 3.22 -16.54 8.41
CA TYR A 168 3.31 -18.00 8.43
C TYR A 168 2.90 -18.66 9.75
N ASP A 169 2.30 -17.95 10.67
CA ASP A 169 1.95 -18.42 12.03
C ASP A 169 1.16 -19.73 12.08
N LYS A 170 0.36 -20.02 11.07
CA LYS A 170 -0.45 -21.23 10.97
C LYS A 170 0.05 -22.20 9.89
N GLY A 171 1.30 -22.01 9.43
CA GLY A 171 1.92 -22.84 8.41
C GLY A 171 1.15 -22.84 7.09
N ALA A 172 1.43 -23.85 6.24
CA ALA A 172 0.85 -23.90 4.89
C ALA A 172 -0.69 -23.99 4.88
N ALA A 173 -1.28 -24.77 5.80
CA ALA A 173 -2.74 -24.91 5.87
C ALA A 173 -3.42 -23.60 6.29
N GLY A 174 -2.83 -22.89 7.26
CA GLY A 174 -3.36 -21.59 7.68
C GLY A 174 -3.24 -20.53 6.61
N LEU A 175 -2.10 -20.47 5.93
CA LEU A 175 -1.91 -19.55 4.81
C LEU A 175 -2.87 -19.85 3.66
N ALA A 176 -3.14 -21.14 3.34
CA ALA A 176 -4.15 -21.50 2.32
C ALA A 176 -5.55 -21.03 2.71
N ALA A 177 -5.96 -21.17 3.98
CA ALA A 177 -7.23 -20.67 4.49
C ALA A 177 -7.32 -19.14 4.40
N THR A 178 -6.23 -18.43 4.73
CA THR A 178 -6.13 -16.98 4.59
C THR A 178 -6.27 -16.52 3.14
N LEU A 179 -5.62 -17.20 2.19
CA LEU A 179 -5.72 -16.85 0.77
C LEU A 179 -7.16 -17.00 0.26
N ARG A 180 -7.85 -18.11 0.62
CA ARG A 180 -9.28 -18.28 0.26
C ARG A 180 -10.18 -17.21 0.87
N PHE A 181 -9.89 -16.81 2.09
CA PHE A 181 -10.61 -15.71 2.72
C PHE A 181 -10.45 -14.41 1.93
N TRP A 182 -9.22 -14.00 1.61
CA TRP A 182 -9.00 -12.76 0.86
C TRP A 182 -9.58 -12.81 -0.56
N GLU A 183 -9.59 -13.98 -1.20
CA GLU A 183 -10.27 -14.19 -2.49
C GLU A 183 -11.80 -14.06 -2.41
N SER A 184 -12.39 -14.21 -1.23
CA SER A 184 -13.82 -14.03 -0.97
C SER A 184 -14.23 -12.59 -0.64
N MET A 185 -13.25 -11.70 -0.43
CA MET A 185 -13.51 -10.29 -0.17
C MET A 185 -14.03 -9.58 -1.44
N PRO A 186 -14.70 -8.42 -1.30
CA PRO A 186 -15.16 -7.64 -2.45
C PRO A 186 -14.04 -7.33 -3.46
N GLU A 187 -14.39 -7.21 -4.74
CA GLU A 187 -13.45 -7.01 -5.86
C GLU A 187 -12.64 -5.70 -5.78
N ASP A 188 -13.14 -4.70 -5.03
CA ASP A 188 -12.45 -3.45 -4.79
C ASP A 188 -11.40 -3.52 -3.66
N VAL A 189 -11.24 -4.69 -3.03
CA VAL A 189 -10.17 -4.95 -2.06
C VAL A 189 -8.88 -5.34 -2.79
N VAL A 190 -7.82 -4.63 -2.49
CA VAL A 190 -6.47 -4.94 -2.97
C VAL A 190 -5.66 -5.56 -1.83
N THR A 191 -5.06 -6.71 -2.10
CA THR A 191 -4.09 -7.33 -1.19
C THR A 191 -2.70 -7.31 -1.80
N THR A 192 -1.68 -7.07 -0.99
CA THR A 192 -0.28 -7.05 -1.42
C THR A 192 0.62 -7.79 -0.44
N GLY A 193 1.76 -8.29 -0.92
CA GLY A 193 2.77 -8.93 -0.07
C GLY A 193 2.73 -10.45 -0.04
N LEU A 194 1.78 -11.08 -0.73
CA LEU A 194 1.71 -12.53 -0.90
C LEU A 194 1.70 -12.90 -2.39
N TRP A 195 2.62 -13.77 -2.80
CA TRP A 195 2.76 -14.24 -4.17
C TRP A 195 2.67 -15.77 -4.24
N ARG A 196 1.97 -16.30 -5.25
CA ARG A 196 1.74 -17.75 -5.41
C ARG A 196 2.95 -18.52 -5.97
N GLY A 197 4.15 -18.02 -5.75
CA GLY A 197 5.42 -18.58 -6.19
C GLY A 197 6.25 -17.55 -6.91
N THR A 198 7.47 -17.93 -7.33
CA THR A 198 8.41 -17.01 -7.99
C THR A 198 7.93 -16.48 -9.33
N ASP A 199 7.13 -17.26 -10.06
CA ASP A 199 6.56 -16.85 -11.35
C ASP A 199 5.50 -15.74 -11.19
N ASP A 200 4.91 -15.62 -10.00
CA ASP A 200 3.92 -14.59 -9.64
C ASP A 200 4.58 -13.26 -9.22
N TYR A 201 5.92 -13.22 -9.04
CA TYR A 201 6.62 -12.00 -8.62
C TYR A 201 6.52 -10.86 -9.64
N SER A 202 6.21 -11.14 -10.89
CA SER A 202 5.95 -10.13 -11.93
C SER A 202 4.56 -9.48 -11.83
N ARG A 203 3.64 -10.05 -11.07
CA ARG A 203 2.29 -9.50 -10.85
C ARG A 203 2.36 -8.33 -9.90
N ILE A 204 2.05 -7.14 -10.39
CA ILE A 204 1.97 -5.91 -9.61
C ILE A 204 0.49 -5.62 -9.31
N PRO A 205 0.05 -5.61 -8.04
CA PRO A 205 -1.29 -5.16 -7.68
C PRO A 205 -1.48 -3.69 -8.03
N LEU A 206 -2.45 -3.38 -8.89
CA LEU A 206 -2.77 -2.04 -9.36
C LEU A 206 -4.20 -1.68 -8.98
N GLN A 207 -4.44 -0.39 -8.71
CA GLN A 207 -5.76 0.19 -8.54
C GLN A 207 -5.81 1.57 -9.21
N THR A 208 -6.86 1.83 -9.98
CA THR A 208 -7.10 3.15 -10.56
C THR A 208 -8.30 3.79 -9.87
N VAL A 209 -8.09 4.97 -9.31
CA VAL A 209 -9.13 5.77 -8.63
C VAL A 209 -9.02 7.20 -9.15
N ASN A 210 -10.14 7.79 -9.57
CA ASN A 210 -10.21 9.18 -10.06
C ASN A 210 -9.12 9.52 -11.12
N GLY A 211 -8.82 8.59 -12.03
CA GLY A 211 -7.83 8.80 -13.10
C GLY A 211 -6.37 8.55 -12.71
N VAL A 212 -6.09 8.31 -11.42
CA VAL A 212 -4.75 8.02 -10.89
C VAL A 212 -4.58 6.52 -10.67
N THR A 213 -3.53 5.94 -11.26
CA THR A 213 -3.18 4.52 -11.09
C THR A 213 -2.09 4.36 -10.05
N ILE A 214 -2.32 3.49 -9.07
CA ILE A 214 -1.40 3.22 -7.96
C ILE A 214 -0.99 1.77 -7.97
N ALA A 215 0.30 1.50 -7.81
CA ALA A 215 0.87 0.17 -7.57
C ALA A 215 1.13 -0.02 -6.08
N TYR A 216 0.82 -1.22 -5.57
CA TYR A 216 1.02 -1.58 -4.17
C TYR A 216 1.98 -2.76 -4.04
N LEU A 217 3.04 -2.59 -3.29
CA LEU A 217 4.01 -3.64 -2.97
C LEU A 217 4.17 -3.75 -1.45
N SER A 218 4.52 -4.94 -0.97
CA SER A 218 4.79 -5.14 0.47
C SER A 218 5.84 -6.21 0.69
N TYR A 219 6.75 -5.95 1.63
CA TYR A 219 7.90 -6.79 1.96
C TYR A 219 8.04 -6.95 3.46
N THR A 220 8.70 -8.01 3.92
CA THR A 220 8.98 -8.25 5.35
C THR A 220 10.44 -8.62 5.59
N GLU A 221 10.98 -8.22 6.74
CA GLU A 221 12.35 -8.58 7.12
C GLU A 221 12.47 -10.05 7.54
N HIS A 222 11.45 -10.58 8.21
CA HIS A 222 11.43 -11.97 8.69
C HIS A 222 9.99 -12.48 8.89
N THR A 223 9.86 -13.78 9.22
CA THR A 223 8.59 -14.47 9.48
C THR A 223 8.69 -15.31 10.76
N ASN A 224 9.16 -14.72 11.87
CA ASN A 224 9.29 -15.35 13.19
C ASN A 224 9.98 -16.73 13.16
N GLY A 225 11.00 -16.87 12.30
CA GLY A 225 11.77 -18.12 12.18
C GLY A 225 11.05 -19.23 11.42
N ILE A 226 9.90 -18.99 10.81
CA ILE A 226 9.20 -19.92 9.92
C ILE A 226 9.55 -19.55 8.47
N PRO A 227 10.51 -20.21 7.82
CA PRO A 227 10.97 -19.81 6.50
C PRO A 227 9.93 -20.13 5.41
N THR A 228 9.98 -19.39 4.33
CA THR A 228 9.31 -19.79 3.09
C THR A 228 9.81 -21.16 2.63
N SER A 229 8.90 -22.04 2.24
CA SER A 229 9.21 -23.35 1.71
C SER A 229 8.33 -23.68 0.51
N SER A 230 8.73 -24.68 -0.28
CA SER A 230 7.95 -25.15 -1.43
C SER A 230 6.57 -25.72 -1.07
N SER A 231 6.32 -25.99 0.21
CA SER A 231 5.00 -26.43 0.68
C SER A 231 4.06 -25.28 1.02
N MET A 232 4.54 -24.04 1.05
CA MET A 232 3.71 -22.86 1.29
C MET A 232 2.91 -22.52 0.02
N PRO A 233 1.59 -22.24 0.14
CA PRO A 233 0.75 -21.90 -1.00
C PRO A 233 1.00 -20.49 -1.54
N ALA A 234 1.73 -19.66 -0.80
CA ALA A 234 2.22 -18.36 -1.20
C ALA A 234 3.53 -18.02 -0.49
N ASN A 235 4.29 -17.10 -1.06
CA ASN A 235 5.56 -16.62 -0.55
C ASN A 235 5.45 -15.15 -0.17
N VAL A 236 6.14 -14.75 0.89
CA VAL A 236 6.56 -13.36 1.10
C VAL A 236 7.86 -13.11 0.31
N ILE A 237 8.17 -11.86 0.04
CA ILE A 237 9.49 -11.44 -0.40
C ILE A 237 10.18 -10.80 0.81
N TYR A 238 11.33 -11.35 1.19
CA TYR A 238 12.11 -10.82 2.30
C TYR A 238 12.92 -9.59 1.87
N THR A 239 13.11 -8.64 2.78
CA THR A 239 13.89 -7.41 2.52
C THR A 239 15.33 -7.69 2.07
N SER A 240 15.85 -8.88 2.35
CA SER A 240 17.16 -9.35 1.86
C SER A 240 17.17 -9.78 0.38
N GLN A 241 16.00 -9.92 -0.27
CA GLN A 241 15.88 -10.30 -1.69
C GLN A 241 15.89 -9.04 -2.59
N THR A 242 16.90 -8.22 -2.43
CA THR A 242 16.99 -6.88 -3.04
C THR A 242 16.83 -6.89 -4.55
N ASP A 243 17.36 -7.89 -5.26
CA ASP A 243 17.25 -7.99 -6.72
C ASP A 243 15.79 -8.18 -7.18
N VAL A 244 15.01 -8.97 -6.41
CA VAL A 244 13.57 -9.18 -6.68
C VAL A 244 12.78 -7.91 -6.39
N ILE A 245 13.09 -7.25 -5.27
CA ILE A 245 12.45 -5.99 -4.87
C ILE A 245 12.71 -4.91 -5.91
N GLU A 246 13.97 -4.74 -6.35
CA GLU A 246 14.33 -3.78 -7.40
C GLU A 246 13.52 -4.02 -8.68
N GLN A 247 13.46 -5.28 -9.15
CA GLN A 247 12.71 -5.62 -10.35
C GLN A 247 11.22 -5.27 -10.20
N GLN A 248 10.60 -5.58 -9.05
CA GLN A 248 9.19 -5.27 -8.81
C GLN A 248 8.93 -3.77 -8.71
N VAL A 249 9.74 -3.01 -7.98
CA VAL A 249 9.55 -1.57 -7.81
C VAL A 249 9.73 -0.84 -9.14
N ARG A 250 10.77 -1.20 -9.92
CA ARG A 250 10.97 -0.64 -11.27
C ARG A 250 9.82 -0.98 -12.23
N ALA A 251 9.31 -2.23 -12.17
CA ALA A 251 8.17 -2.63 -12.97
C ALA A 251 6.88 -1.92 -12.54
N ALA A 252 6.68 -1.69 -11.25
CA ALA A 252 5.55 -0.93 -10.71
C ALA A 252 5.60 0.53 -11.18
N HIS A 253 6.78 1.16 -11.10
CA HIS A 253 6.99 2.54 -11.55
C HIS A 253 6.73 2.76 -13.05
N GLN A 254 6.89 1.70 -13.87
CA GLN A 254 6.57 1.76 -15.29
C GLN A 254 5.08 1.58 -15.59
N GLN A 255 4.29 1.06 -14.66
CA GLN A 255 2.89 0.68 -14.85
C GLN A 255 1.90 1.58 -14.12
N ALA A 256 2.36 2.42 -13.21
CA ALA A 256 1.52 3.24 -12.35
C ALA A 256 2.02 4.68 -12.25
N ASP A 257 1.11 5.58 -11.91
CA ASP A 257 1.42 6.99 -11.62
C ASP A 257 2.13 7.12 -10.27
N PHE A 258 1.79 6.24 -9.30
CA PHE A 258 2.42 6.18 -7.96
C PHE A 258 2.72 4.75 -7.54
N VAL A 259 3.83 4.57 -6.82
CA VAL A 259 4.24 3.30 -6.21
C VAL A 259 4.26 3.44 -4.69
N ILE A 260 3.35 2.72 -4.01
CA ILE A 260 3.27 2.65 -2.55
C ILE A 260 3.90 1.33 -2.08
N VAL A 261 4.90 1.41 -1.21
CA VAL A 261 5.62 0.24 -0.70
C VAL A 261 5.45 0.12 0.80
N GLY A 262 4.76 -0.92 1.26
CA GLY A 262 4.74 -1.33 2.66
C GLY A 262 6.00 -2.13 3.02
N VAL A 263 6.63 -1.82 4.15
CA VAL A 263 7.78 -2.62 4.63
C VAL A 263 7.64 -2.91 6.11
N HIS A 264 7.62 -4.20 6.44
CA HIS A 264 7.56 -4.69 7.81
C HIS A 264 8.98 -5.01 8.29
N TRP A 265 9.60 -4.07 9.03
CA TRP A 265 11.04 -4.03 9.28
C TRP A 265 11.44 -3.41 10.62
N GLY A 266 12.72 -3.53 10.95
CA GLY A 266 13.32 -2.85 12.10
C GLY A 266 13.28 -3.69 13.37
N VAL A 267 13.26 -3.06 14.53
CA VAL A 267 13.35 -3.72 15.84
C VAL A 267 12.10 -3.41 16.65
N GLU A 268 11.42 -4.47 17.12
CA GLU A 268 10.26 -4.33 18.02
C GLU A 268 10.62 -3.43 19.21
N ASP A 269 9.66 -2.61 19.62
CA ASP A 269 9.74 -1.72 20.77
C ASP A 269 10.82 -0.63 20.69
N SER A 270 11.39 -0.38 19.49
CA SER A 270 12.46 0.61 19.29
C SER A 270 11.99 1.78 18.43
N HIS A 271 12.08 2.99 18.99
CA HIS A 271 11.91 4.25 18.22
C HIS A 271 13.11 4.58 17.33
N THR A 272 14.22 3.85 17.48
CA THR A 272 15.43 4.10 16.70
C THR A 272 15.33 3.48 15.33
N ILE A 273 15.45 4.30 14.28
CA ILE A 273 15.54 3.84 12.90
C ILE A 273 16.95 3.25 12.70
N VAL A 274 17.03 1.96 12.38
CA VAL A 274 18.31 1.27 12.16
C VAL A 274 18.85 1.48 10.74
N ASP A 275 20.14 1.24 10.53
CA ASP A 275 20.80 1.46 9.23
C ASP A 275 20.19 0.62 8.11
N GLY A 276 19.71 -0.60 8.41
CA GLY A 276 19.01 -1.45 7.45
C GLY A 276 17.75 -0.80 6.88
N GLN A 277 16.95 -0.15 7.74
CA GLN A 277 15.75 0.59 7.32
C GLN A 277 16.14 1.77 6.42
N ARG A 278 17.15 2.56 6.80
CA ARG A 278 17.62 3.72 6.01
C ARG A 278 18.13 3.30 4.64
N THR A 279 18.93 2.23 4.60
CA THR A 279 19.53 1.72 3.37
C THR A 279 18.45 1.24 2.40
N LEU A 280 17.53 0.41 2.88
CA LEU A 280 16.46 -0.10 2.01
C LEU A 280 15.50 1.01 1.58
N ALA A 281 15.18 1.97 2.47
CA ALA A 281 14.35 3.11 2.11
C ALA A 281 14.96 3.92 0.94
N GLN A 282 16.26 4.20 0.99
CA GLN A 282 16.96 4.91 -0.09
C GLN A 282 16.95 4.06 -1.39
N GLN A 283 17.21 2.76 -1.31
CA GLN A 283 17.14 1.87 -2.47
C GLN A 283 15.75 1.86 -3.11
N LEU A 284 14.68 1.76 -2.30
CA LEU A 284 13.30 1.82 -2.78
C LEU A 284 13.00 3.14 -3.49
N ALA A 285 13.46 4.26 -2.94
CA ALA A 285 13.36 5.58 -3.57
C ALA A 285 14.06 5.60 -4.94
N ASP A 286 15.30 5.11 -5.00
CA ASP A 286 16.11 5.07 -6.23
C ASP A 286 15.50 4.13 -7.30
N TRP A 287 14.74 3.13 -6.88
CA TRP A 287 14.07 2.19 -7.80
C TRP A 287 12.70 2.66 -8.28
N GLY A 288 12.08 3.65 -7.64
CA GLY A 288 10.82 4.22 -8.14
C GLY A 288 9.67 4.24 -7.15
N ALA A 289 9.88 4.01 -5.86
CA ALA A 289 8.86 4.19 -4.84
C ALA A 289 8.57 5.69 -4.62
N ASP A 290 7.31 6.06 -4.46
CA ASP A 290 6.88 7.42 -4.15
C ASP A 290 6.52 7.57 -2.66
N VAL A 291 5.94 6.53 -2.06
CA VAL A 291 5.62 6.48 -0.62
C VAL A 291 6.07 5.15 -0.03
N ILE A 292 6.77 5.20 1.09
CA ILE A 292 7.20 4.03 1.86
C ILE A 292 6.51 4.06 3.23
N VAL A 293 5.77 2.99 3.53
CA VAL A 293 5.01 2.82 4.79
C VAL A 293 5.67 1.73 5.63
N GLY A 294 6.36 2.12 6.68
CA GLY A 294 7.01 1.22 7.61
C GLY A 294 6.09 0.74 8.73
N THR A 295 6.24 -0.53 9.13
CA THR A 295 5.50 -1.23 10.18
C THR A 295 6.44 -2.20 10.92
N HIS A 296 5.99 -2.92 11.94
CA HIS A 296 6.72 -3.89 12.79
C HIS A 296 7.24 -3.36 14.13
N PRO A 297 7.86 -2.17 14.27
CA PRO A 297 8.38 -1.76 15.58
C PRO A 297 7.33 -1.65 16.68
N HIS A 298 6.03 -1.64 16.35
CA HIS A 298 4.89 -1.46 17.26
C HIS A 298 4.90 -0.13 18.02
N VAL A 299 5.85 0.73 17.73
CA VAL A 299 6.01 2.09 18.25
C VAL A 299 6.30 3.04 17.09
N LEU A 300 6.04 4.33 17.29
CA LEU A 300 6.29 5.35 16.28
C LEU A 300 7.80 5.48 15.98
N GLN A 301 8.13 5.56 14.71
CA GLN A 301 9.41 6.07 14.23
C GLN A 301 9.15 7.27 13.31
N ASP A 302 10.14 8.15 13.18
CA ASP A 302 10.03 9.39 12.42
C ASP A 302 9.78 9.16 10.93
N ALA A 303 9.52 10.25 10.22
CA ALA A 303 9.34 10.29 8.78
C ALA A 303 10.31 11.29 8.15
N GLN A 304 10.56 11.16 6.85
CA GLN A 304 11.38 12.09 6.10
C GLN A 304 11.11 12.04 4.60
N TRP A 305 11.55 13.08 3.89
CA TRP A 305 11.70 13.05 2.47
C TRP A 305 13.07 12.48 2.09
N LEU A 306 13.10 11.61 1.09
CA LEU A 306 14.30 11.08 0.46
C LEU A 306 14.40 11.62 -0.97
N SER A 307 15.58 12.07 -1.36
CA SER A 307 15.86 12.40 -2.76
C SER A 307 16.38 11.15 -3.46
N ALA A 308 15.67 10.68 -4.46
CA ALA A 308 16.08 9.58 -5.33
C ALA A 308 17.20 10.00 -6.27
N ALA A 309 17.94 9.02 -6.81
CA ALA A 309 19.08 9.26 -7.71
C ALA A 309 18.70 10.04 -8.99
N ASP A 310 17.45 9.96 -9.43
CA ASP A 310 16.89 10.69 -10.59
C ASP A 310 16.29 12.06 -10.23
N GLY A 311 16.37 12.46 -8.95
CA GLY A 311 15.87 13.76 -8.45
C GLY A 311 14.43 13.75 -7.95
N ARG A 312 13.68 12.64 -8.09
CA ARG A 312 12.33 12.49 -7.51
C ARG A 312 12.40 12.56 -5.98
N GLN A 313 11.27 12.89 -5.37
CA GLN A 313 11.13 12.90 -3.92
C GLN A 313 10.24 11.72 -3.50
N THR A 314 10.73 10.92 -2.55
CA THR A 314 10.01 9.81 -1.94
C THR A 314 9.72 10.14 -0.48
N PHE A 315 8.48 9.99 -0.05
CA PHE A 315 8.14 10.13 1.37
C PHE A 315 8.24 8.79 2.09
N VAL A 316 8.95 8.74 3.21
CA VAL A 316 9.02 7.56 4.07
C VAL A 316 8.53 7.87 5.48
N ALA A 317 7.57 7.06 5.98
CA ALA A 317 7.24 6.95 7.40
C ALA A 317 7.86 5.61 7.89
N TYR A 318 8.87 5.67 8.76
CA TYR A 318 9.63 4.47 9.13
C TYR A 318 8.86 3.49 10.01
N SER A 319 7.96 3.98 10.87
CA SER A 319 6.98 3.14 11.57
C SER A 319 5.77 3.94 12.00
N LEU A 320 4.59 3.46 11.62
CA LEU A 320 3.31 4.00 12.06
C LEU A 320 2.86 3.45 13.42
N GLY A 321 3.63 2.51 14.03
CA GLY A 321 3.27 1.86 15.28
C GLY A 321 1.99 1.04 15.21
N ASN A 322 1.43 0.69 16.36
CA ASN A 322 0.18 -0.06 16.42
C ASN A 322 -1.04 0.80 16.09
N PHE A 323 -1.90 0.27 15.22
CA PHE A 323 -3.23 0.81 15.03
C PHE A 323 -4.24 0.25 16.04
N LEU A 324 -4.25 -1.07 16.20
CA LEU A 324 -5.08 -1.75 17.18
C LEU A 324 -4.30 -2.91 17.80
N SER A 325 -4.12 -2.89 19.12
CA SER A 325 -3.48 -3.99 19.85
C SER A 325 -3.96 -4.04 21.31
N THR A 326 -3.52 -5.02 22.09
CA THR A 326 -3.66 -4.99 23.54
C THR A 326 -2.31 -5.13 24.23
N GLN A 327 -1.27 -4.62 23.61
CA GLN A 327 0.02 -4.40 24.26
C GLN A 327 -0.16 -3.46 25.45
N ASN A 328 0.83 -3.29 26.30
CA ASN A 328 0.60 -2.68 27.62
C ASN A 328 1.68 -1.67 28.07
N ARG A 329 2.52 -1.22 27.15
CA ARG A 329 3.41 -0.07 27.36
C ARG A 329 2.78 1.17 26.72
N PRO A 330 2.92 2.36 27.32
CA PRO A 330 2.35 3.59 26.78
C PRO A 330 2.73 3.90 25.33
N ASP A 331 3.99 3.66 24.97
CA ASP A 331 4.53 3.87 23.61
C ASP A 331 3.93 2.92 22.56
N GLN A 332 3.58 1.68 22.96
CA GLN A 332 2.91 0.70 22.10
C GLN A 332 1.40 0.99 21.88
N LEU A 333 0.84 1.95 22.62
CA LEU A 333 -0.57 2.36 22.52
C LEU A 333 -0.76 3.60 21.65
N VAL A 334 0.34 4.18 21.21
CA VAL A 334 0.34 5.37 20.34
C VAL A 334 0.88 5.00 18.98
N GLY A 335 0.01 5.01 18.00
CA GLY A 335 0.35 4.87 16.59
C GLY A 335 0.09 6.17 15.83
N ALA A 336 0.15 6.10 14.50
CA ALA A 336 -0.24 7.21 13.64
C ALA A 336 -0.92 6.72 12.36
N ILE A 337 -1.76 7.57 11.78
CA ILE A 337 -2.22 7.46 10.40
C ILE A 337 -1.39 8.43 9.56
N LEU A 338 -0.72 7.93 8.54
CA LEU A 338 -0.18 8.76 7.47
C LEU A 338 -1.34 9.27 6.62
N ASN A 339 -1.40 10.56 6.40
CA ASN A 339 -2.38 11.23 5.55
C ASN A 339 -1.64 12.12 4.57
N LEU A 340 -1.93 12.01 3.28
CA LEU A 340 -1.28 12.79 2.21
C LEU A 340 -2.18 12.89 0.97
N GLN A 341 -1.76 13.70 0.00
CA GLN A 341 -2.38 13.78 -1.30
C GLN A 341 -1.44 13.24 -2.38
N LEU A 342 -2.00 12.50 -3.34
CA LEU A 342 -1.34 12.07 -4.56
C LEU A 342 -1.90 12.89 -5.70
N GLN A 343 -1.07 13.72 -6.33
CA GLN A 343 -1.50 14.61 -7.42
C GLN A 343 -0.83 14.21 -8.73
N LYS A 344 -1.65 14.00 -9.75
CA LYS A 344 -1.21 13.80 -11.12
C LYS A 344 -1.64 15.00 -11.95
N THR A 345 -0.71 15.61 -12.64
CA THR A 345 -0.94 16.71 -13.58
C THR A 345 -0.57 16.26 -14.97
N THR A 346 -1.54 16.36 -15.91
CA THR A 346 -1.31 16.09 -17.32
C THR A 346 -1.32 17.42 -18.06
N GLU A 347 -0.16 17.82 -18.58
CA GLU A 347 0.01 19.04 -19.37
C GLU A 347 -0.66 18.91 -20.74
N PRO A 348 -0.99 20.01 -21.41
CA PRO A 348 -1.61 19.98 -22.74
C PRO A 348 -0.79 19.25 -23.81
N ASP A 349 0.52 19.19 -23.65
CA ASP A 349 1.42 18.45 -24.55
C ASP A 349 1.49 16.94 -24.24
N GLY A 350 0.74 16.46 -23.22
CA GLY A 350 0.69 15.08 -22.77
C GLY A 350 1.77 14.71 -21.75
N THR A 351 2.61 15.65 -21.33
CA THR A 351 3.59 15.42 -20.23
C THR A 351 2.85 15.19 -18.92
N VAL A 352 3.22 14.10 -18.20
CA VAL A 352 2.63 13.76 -16.91
C VAL A 352 3.62 14.05 -15.79
N GLN A 353 3.15 14.72 -14.75
CA GLN A 353 3.89 15.00 -13.51
C GLN A 353 3.11 14.44 -12.33
N CYS A 354 3.79 13.67 -11.47
CA CYS A 354 3.23 13.09 -10.24
C CYS A 354 3.93 13.67 -9.02
N ALA A 355 3.16 14.02 -7.99
CA ALA A 355 3.67 14.59 -6.76
C ALA A 355 2.93 14.05 -5.53
N VAL A 356 3.68 13.71 -4.49
CA VAL A 356 3.17 13.46 -3.14
C VAL A 356 3.14 14.80 -2.40
N LEU A 357 1.96 15.17 -1.90
CA LEU A 357 1.74 16.48 -1.28
C LEU A 357 1.28 16.35 0.17
N GLU A 358 1.66 17.31 0.99
CA GLU A 358 1.16 17.55 2.34
C GLU A 358 1.16 16.30 3.26
N PRO A 359 2.25 15.52 3.32
CA PRO A 359 2.27 14.36 4.20
C PRO A 359 2.19 14.79 5.67
N LYS A 360 1.24 14.20 6.38
CA LYS A 360 1.03 14.39 7.83
C LYS A 360 0.87 13.05 8.53
N LEU A 361 1.38 12.98 9.74
CA LEU A 361 1.20 11.87 10.67
C LEU A 361 0.23 12.30 11.77
N LEU A 362 -0.97 11.70 11.75
CA LEU A 362 -2.05 11.96 12.71
C LEU A 362 -1.97 10.91 13.82
N PRO A 363 -1.57 11.25 15.05
CA PRO A 363 -1.45 10.28 16.12
C PRO A 363 -2.78 9.58 16.41
N THR A 364 -2.69 8.28 16.69
CA THR A 364 -3.81 7.45 17.15
C THR A 364 -3.53 6.90 18.54
N VAL A 365 -4.58 6.50 19.23
CA VAL A 365 -4.50 5.87 20.55
C VAL A 365 -5.33 4.61 20.54
N THR A 366 -4.68 3.45 20.73
CA THR A 366 -5.40 2.24 21.11
C THR A 366 -5.86 2.39 22.55
N HIS A 367 -7.17 2.46 22.77
CA HIS A 367 -7.78 2.55 24.09
C HIS A 367 -8.40 1.21 24.50
N TYR A 368 -8.23 0.87 25.77
CA TYR A 368 -9.00 -0.18 26.43
C TYR A 368 -9.24 0.17 27.89
N ASP A 369 -10.38 -0.28 28.42
CA ASP A 369 -10.72 -0.14 29.84
C ASP A 369 -10.03 -1.22 30.70
N ALA A 370 -10.29 -1.23 32.01
CA ALA A 370 -9.78 -2.25 32.91
C ALA A 370 -10.02 -3.66 32.39
N GLY A 371 -9.04 -4.55 32.59
CA GLY A 371 -9.09 -5.93 32.07
C GLY A 371 -8.98 -6.04 30.55
N LYS A 372 -8.43 -5.03 29.89
CA LYS A 372 -8.34 -4.93 28.40
C LYS A 372 -9.71 -5.08 27.75
N SER A 373 -10.74 -4.48 28.34
CA SER A 373 -12.10 -4.44 27.79
C SER A 373 -12.32 -3.20 26.93
N ASN A 374 -13.33 -3.22 26.08
CA ASN A 374 -13.72 -2.09 25.22
C ASN A 374 -12.58 -1.57 24.35
N VAL A 375 -11.80 -2.47 23.74
CA VAL A 375 -10.65 -2.13 22.90
C VAL A 375 -11.11 -1.43 21.62
N ARG A 376 -10.56 -0.25 21.33
CA ARG A 376 -10.88 0.56 20.16
C ARG A 376 -9.81 1.60 19.89
N THR A 377 -9.69 2.06 18.66
CA THR A 377 -8.74 3.10 18.27
C THR A 377 -9.41 4.45 18.13
N TYR A 378 -8.75 5.51 18.61
CA TYR A 378 -9.13 6.91 18.45
C TYR A 378 -8.06 7.67 17.68
N LEU A 379 -8.46 8.68 16.92
CA LEU A 379 -7.54 9.76 16.56
C LEU A 379 -7.23 10.57 17.82
N PHE A 380 -5.99 11.01 18.00
CA PHE A 380 -5.57 11.79 19.18
C PHE A 380 -6.42 13.04 19.40
N ARG A 381 -6.76 13.77 18.32
CA ARG A 381 -7.63 14.95 18.39
C ARG A 381 -9.02 14.69 18.98
N ASN A 382 -9.47 13.43 18.96
CA ASN A 382 -10.74 12.99 19.53
C ASN A 382 -10.57 12.28 20.88
N TYR A 383 -9.32 12.09 21.34
CA TYR A 383 -9.01 11.39 22.58
C TYR A 383 -8.99 12.37 23.75
N THR A 384 -9.83 12.14 24.78
CA THR A 384 -10.01 13.07 25.87
C THR A 384 -9.19 12.71 27.11
N GLN A 385 -9.00 13.69 28.00
CA GLN A 385 -8.37 13.45 29.30
C GLN A 385 -9.15 12.43 30.16
N GLU A 386 -10.47 12.39 30.01
CA GLU A 386 -11.34 11.47 30.73
C GLU A 386 -11.11 10.03 30.22
N LEU A 387 -11.00 9.82 28.91
CA LEU A 387 -10.62 8.53 28.33
C LEU A 387 -9.24 8.10 28.81
N ALA A 388 -8.26 8.99 28.80
CA ALA A 388 -6.90 8.69 29.29
C ALA A 388 -6.90 8.27 30.77
N LYS A 389 -7.73 8.91 31.63
CA LYS A 389 -7.88 8.52 33.04
C LYS A 389 -8.52 7.16 33.23
N GLN A 390 -9.38 6.73 32.30
CA GLN A 390 -10.08 5.44 32.34
C GLN A 390 -9.28 4.32 31.70
N HIS A 391 -8.19 4.65 30.99
CA HIS A 391 -7.41 3.66 30.26
C HIS A 391 -6.85 2.58 31.16
N GLY A 392 -7.05 1.30 30.79
CA GLY A 392 -6.65 0.14 31.57
C GLY A 392 -5.13 -0.01 31.74
N VAL A 393 -4.31 0.62 30.91
CA VAL A 393 -2.84 0.64 31.03
C VAL A 393 -2.39 1.29 32.36
N ARG A 394 -3.22 2.19 32.93
CA ARG A 394 -2.94 2.86 34.20
C ARG A 394 -2.77 1.92 35.39
N ALA A 395 -3.25 0.69 35.27
CA ALA A 395 -2.98 -0.34 36.29
C ALA A 395 -1.47 -0.62 36.47
N LYS A 396 -0.67 -0.40 35.40
CA LYS A 396 0.79 -0.56 35.40
C LYS A 396 1.55 0.75 35.24
N HIS A 397 0.96 1.72 34.56
CA HIS A 397 1.51 3.04 34.24
C HIS A 397 0.53 4.11 34.73
N SER A 398 0.52 4.36 36.04
CA SER A 398 -0.47 5.23 36.72
C SER A 398 -0.44 6.69 36.24
N ASP A 399 0.66 7.12 35.66
CA ASP A 399 0.92 8.43 35.08
C ASP A 399 0.42 8.61 33.63
N PHE A 400 -0.05 7.52 32.99
CA PHE A 400 -0.60 7.60 31.64
C PHE A 400 -1.73 8.64 31.56
N SER A 401 -1.62 9.55 30.62
CA SER A 401 -2.47 10.72 30.46
C SER A 401 -2.49 11.18 28.99
N LEU A 402 -3.34 12.15 28.67
CA LEU A 402 -3.35 12.77 27.35
C LEU A 402 -1.97 13.41 27.01
N ASP A 403 -1.34 14.05 28.01
CA ASP A 403 0.01 14.62 27.88
C ASP A 403 1.07 13.55 27.60
N THR A 404 0.94 12.35 28.18
CA THR A 404 1.82 11.21 27.86
C THR A 404 1.73 10.83 26.39
N VAL A 405 0.51 10.72 25.84
CA VAL A 405 0.29 10.41 24.43
C VAL A 405 0.89 11.49 23.52
N GLN A 406 0.62 12.75 23.84
CA GLN A 406 1.15 13.88 23.08
C GLN A 406 2.68 13.91 23.07
N LYS A 407 3.32 13.69 24.22
CA LYS A 407 4.78 13.62 24.34
C LYS A 407 5.38 12.46 23.54
N ILE A 408 4.74 11.28 23.54
CA ILE A 408 5.20 10.15 22.74
C ILE A 408 5.20 10.53 21.24
N ALA A 409 4.13 11.13 20.74
CA ALA A 409 4.07 11.60 19.37
C ALA A 409 5.14 12.66 19.06
N GLN A 410 5.24 13.70 19.89
CA GLN A 410 6.17 14.82 19.69
C GLN A 410 7.66 14.43 19.79
N ASN A 411 7.99 13.39 20.55
CA ASN A 411 9.36 12.93 20.71
C ASN A 411 9.82 12.03 19.57
N ASN A 412 8.90 11.46 18.79
CA ASN A 412 9.19 10.44 17.79
C ASN A 412 8.76 10.81 16.36
N ILE A 413 8.07 11.93 16.18
CA ILE A 413 7.68 12.46 14.87
C ILE A 413 8.15 13.91 14.78
N SER A 414 8.84 14.25 13.70
CA SER A 414 9.23 15.63 13.37
C SER A 414 8.02 16.54 13.33
N SER A 415 8.18 17.77 13.87
CA SER A 415 7.15 18.80 13.85
C SER A 415 6.65 19.15 12.43
N ASP A 416 7.45 18.91 11.41
CA ASP A 416 7.08 19.17 10.01
C ASP A 416 5.96 18.26 9.54
N PHE A 417 5.88 17.05 10.10
CA PHE A 417 4.90 16.03 9.72
C PHE A 417 3.83 15.75 10.77
N LEU A 418 4.07 16.11 12.04
CA LEU A 418 3.14 15.83 13.13
C LEU A 418 1.91 16.76 13.07
N GLU A 419 0.70 16.17 13.06
CA GLU A 419 -0.58 16.87 13.13
C GLU A 419 -1.36 16.41 14.37
N LEU A 420 -1.50 17.29 15.36
CA LEU A 420 -2.18 17.01 16.63
C LEU A 420 -3.65 17.45 16.67
N THR A 421 -4.10 18.29 15.75
CA THR A 421 -5.44 18.96 15.77
C THR A 421 -6.33 18.49 14.63
#